data_4524d0764e035d3eb5974b480d47d1ed
#
_entry.id   4524d0764e035d3eb5974b480d47d1ed
#
_cell.length_a   1.000
_cell.length_b   1.000
_cell.length_c   1.000
_cell.angle_alpha   90.00
_cell.angle_beta   90.00
_cell.angle_gamma   90.00
#
_symmetry.space_group_name_H-M   'P 1'
#
loop_
_entity.id
_entity.type
_entity.pdbx_description
1 polymer ?
#
loop_
_entity_poly.entity_id
_entity_poly.type
_entity_poly.pdbx_seq_one_letter_code
_entity_poly.pdbx_strand_id
1 'polypeptide(L)' 'MREVEVSRLTDVIEKLCIEANEHLPEDVKCAIKTCRACEDGEIAKGILDNIIENFDIADNENVPICQDTGMACVFLE' A
#
# COMPACT_ATOMS: atom_id res chain seq x y z
N MET A 1 7.13 -8.93 -32.42
CA MET A 1 6.53 -7.94 -31.49
C MET A 1 5.36 -8.57 -30.78
N ARG A 2 5.32 -8.37 -29.47
CA ARG A 2 4.22 -8.88 -28.67
C ARG A 2 3.06 -7.90 -28.67
N GLU A 3 1.88 -8.39 -28.98
CA GLU A 3 0.67 -7.58 -28.95
C GLU A 3 -0.17 -7.96 -27.73
N VAL A 4 -0.69 -6.95 -27.05
CA VAL A 4 -1.56 -7.13 -25.88
C VAL A 4 -2.81 -6.30 -26.10
N GLU A 5 -3.98 -6.91 -25.89
CA GLU A 5 -5.26 -6.22 -26.01
C GLU A 5 -5.41 -5.13 -24.96
N VAL A 6 -5.98 -4.00 -25.37
CA VAL A 6 -6.20 -2.84 -24.47
C VAL A 6 -7.08 -3.22 -23.28
N SER A 7 -8.08 -4.09 -23.50
CA SER A 7 -8.94 -4.55 -22.40
C SER A 7 -8.17 -5.24 -21.28
N ARG A 8 -7.13 -6.01 -21.64
CA ARG A 8 -6.27 -6.67 -20.65
C ARG A 8 -5.43 -5.66 -19.87
N LEU A 9 -4.93 -4.64 -20.55
CA LEU A 9 -4.20 -3.55 -19.89
C LEU A 9 -5.10 -2.81 -18.91
N THR A 10 -6.33 -2.53 -19.31
CA THR A 10 -7.30 -1.86 -18.44
C THR A 10 -7.57 -2.67 -17.18
N ASP A 11 -7.79 -3.98 -17.32
CA ASP A 11 -8.04 -4.85 -16.16
C ASP A 11 -6.85 -4.92 -15.21
N VAL A 12 -5.64 -5.03 -15.74
CA VAL A 12 -4.42 -5.08 -14.94
C VAL A 12 -4.19 -3.76 -14.21
N ILE A 13 -4.37 -2.63 -14.87
CA ILE A 13 -4.21 -1.30 -14.26
C ILE A 13 -5.22 -1.12 -13.15
N GLU A 14 -6.47 -1.52 -13.36
CA GLU A 14 -7.50 -1.45 -12.32
C GLU A 14 -7.09 -2.24 -11.08
N LYS A 15 -6.67 -3.48 -11.25
CA LYS A 15 -6.24 -4.32 -10.13
C LYS A 15 -5.04 -3.74 -9.40
N LEU A 16 -4.05 -3.24 -10.15
CA LEU A 16 -2.85 -2.64 -9.56
C LEU A 16 -3.18 -1.38 -8.77
N CYS A 17 -4.07 -0.54 -9.28
CA CYS A 17 -4.49 0.67 -8.58
C CYS A 17 -5.19 0.34 -7.26
N ILE A 18 -6.10 -0.61 -7.27
CA ILE A 18 -6.82 -1.05 -6.07
C ILE A 18 -5.82 -1.63 -5.06
N GLU A 19 -4.98 -2.56 -5.49
CA GLU A 19 -4.01 -3.21 -4.63
C GLU A 19 -3.01 -2.21 -4.05
N ALA A 20 -2.49 -1.30 -4.87
CA ALA A 20 -1.52 -0.30 -4.42
C ALA A 20 -2.10 0.65 -3.38
N ASN A 21 -3.39 0.97 -3.45
CA ASN A 21 -4.04 1.89 -2.51
C ASN A 21 -4.55 1.22 -1.24
N GLU A 22 -4.82 -0.08 -1.27
CA GLU A 22 -5.39 -0.79 -0.13
C GLU A 22 -4.37 -1.63 0.65
N HIS A 23 -3.29 -2.05 -0.01
CA HIS A 23 -2.34 -2.99 0.58
C HIS A 23 -0.90 -2.50 0.45
N LEU A 24 -0.18 -2.43 1.56
CA LEU A 24 1.25 -2.17 1.54
C LEU A 24 2.01 -3.44 1.19
N PRO A 25 3.16 -3.34 0.49
CA PRO A 25 4.04 -4.48 0.29
C PRO A 25 4.55 -5.04 1.62
N GLU A 26 4.78 -6.35 1.67
CA GLU A 26 5.22 -7.01 2.90
C GLU A 26 6.56 -6.48 3.43
N ASP A 27 7.49 -6.12 2.56
CA ASP A 27 8.77 -5.57 2.98
C ASP A 27 8.60 -4.22 3.69
N VAL A 28 7.68 -3.37 3.23
CA VAL A 28 7.36 -2.10 3.87
C VAL A 28 6.69 -2.33 5.22
N LYS A 29 5.73 -3.26 5.30
CA LYS A 29 5.08 -3.62 6.55
C LYS A 29 6.08 -4.13 7.58
N CYS A 30 6.98 -5.02 7.17
CA CYS A 30 8.02 -5.56 8.04
C CYS A 30 8.97 -4.47 8.53
N ALA A 31 9.36 -3.54 7.65
CA ALA A 31 10.23 -2.42 8.02
C ALA A 31 9.57 -1.53 9.08
N ILE A 32 8.30 -1.21 8.91
CA ILE A 32 7.54 -0.39 9.88
C ILE A 32 7.43 -1.10 11.22
N LYS A 33 7.09 -2.39 11.23
CA LYS A 33 6.98 -3.18 12.45
C LYS A 33 8.31 -3.32 13.18
N THR A 34 9.40 -3.48 12.43
CA THR A 34 10.76 -3.53 12.98
C THR A 34 11.12 -2.21 13.62
N CYS A 35 10.86 -1.10 12.97
CA CYS A 35 11.09 0.24 13.53
C CYS A 35 10.29 0.45 14.81
N ARG A 36 9.03 -0.02 14.85
CA ARG A 36 8.20 0.06 16.05
C ARG A 36 8.82 -0.71 17.22
N ALA A 37 9.34 -1.90 16.95
CA ALA A 37 9.98 -2.73 17.99
C ALA A 37 11.26 -2.11 18.55
N CYS A 38 11.96 -1.32 17.73
CA CYS A 38 13.23 -0.69 18.12
C CYS A 38 13.07 0.75 18.63
N GLU A 39 11.87 1.32 18.56
CA GLU A 39 11.65 2.71 18.96
C GLU A 39 11.51 2.84 20.47
N ASP A 40 12.23 3.80 21.07
CA ASP A 40 12.21 4.06 22.51
C ASP A 40 11.31 5.24 22.92
N GLY A 41 11.02 6.14 21.99
CA GLY A 41 10.18 7.32 22.28
C GLY A 41 8.70 6.97 22.31
N GLU A 42 7.99 7.35 23.38
CA GLU A 42 6.56 7.02 23.49
C GLU A 42 5.69 7.68 22.44
N ILE A 43 6.01 8.93 22.06
CA ILE A 43 5.26 9.62 21.00
C ILE A 43 5.47 8.92 19.65
N ALA A 44 6.72 8.57 19.33
CA ALA A 44 7.04 7.87 18.10
C ALA A 44 6.41 6.47 18.06
N LYS A 45 6.40 5.76 19.19
CA LYS A 45 5.70 4.46 19.30
C LYS A 45 4.21 4.60 18.99
N GLY A 46 3.55 5.62 19.54
CA GLY A 46 2.13 5.88 19.29
C GLY A 46 1.85 6.17 17.83
N ILE A 47 2.71 6.94 17.16
CA ILE A 47 2.57 7.23 15.73
C ILE A 47 2.74 5.97 14.90
N LEU A 48 3.76 5.16 15.20
CA LEU A 48 3.99 3.90 14.48
C LEU A 48 2.85 2.90 14.69
N ASP A 49 2.31 2.83 15.92
CA ASP A 49 1.15 1.98 16.21
C ASP A 49 -0.07 2.40 15.38
N ASN A 50 -0.30 3.71 15.24
CA ASN A 50 -1.39 4.22 14.42
C ASN A 50 -1.20 3.87 12.94
N ILE A 51 0.02 3.95 12.43
CA ILE A 51 0.34 3.57 11.05
C ILE A 51 0.07 2.08 10.84
N ILE A 52 0.53 1.24 11.77
CA ILE A 52 0.33 -0.22 11.70
C ILE A 52 -1.17 -0.55 11.73
N GLU A 53 -1.91 0.04 12.65
CA GLU A 53 -3.36 -0.16 12.73
C GLU A 53 -4.06 0.27 11.44
N ASN A 54 -3.63 1.41 10.88
CA ASN A 54 -4.23 1.93 9.65
C ASN A 54 -4.05 0.97 8.48
N PHE A 55 -2.84 0.45 8.25
CA PHE A 55 -2.66 -0.47 7.12
C PHE A 55 -3.29 -1.83 7.36
N ASP A 56 -3.42 -2.27 8.63
CA ASP A 56 -4.15 -3.50 8.94
C ASP A 56 -5.65 -3.34 8.66
N ILE A 57 -6.23 -2.19 9.00
CA ILE A 57 -7.63 -1.89 8.69
C ILE A 57 -7.84 -1.85 7.17
N ALA A 58 -6.93 -1.22 6.44
CA ALA A 58 -7.02 -1.15 4.98
C ALA A 58 -7.01 -2.54 4.36
N ASP A 59 -6.11 -3.42 4.82
CA ASP A 59 -6.02 -4.80 4.35
C ASP A 59 -7.30 -5.60 4.65
N ASN A 60 -7.81 -5.49 5.87
CA ASN A 60 -8.94 -6.29 6.33
C ASN A 60 -10.28 -5.84 5.77
N GLU A 61 -10.45 -4.54 5.60
CA GLU A 61 -11.71 -3.96 5.14
C GLU A 61 -11.71 -3.60 3.66
N ASN A 62 -10.58 -3.77 2.97
CA ASN A 62 -10.42 -3.43 1.54
C ASN A 62 -10.77 -1.97 1.27
N VAL A 63 -10.23 -1.08 2.09
CA VAL A 63 -10.38 0.36 1.94
C VAL A 63 -9.02 1.00 1.67
N PRO A 64 -8.99 2.21 1.06
CA PRO A 64 -7.71 2.88 0.80
C PRO A 64 -6.94 3.16 2.09
N ILE A 65 -5.60 3.06 2.01
CA ILE A 65 -4.71 3.29 3.15
C ILE A 65 -4.81 4.74 3.63
N CYS A 66 -4.94 5.69 2.70
CA CYS A 66 -5.11 7.10 3.04
C CYS A 66 -5.99 7.81 2.00
N GLN A 67 -6.35 9.06 2.28
CA GLN A 67 -7.18 9.84 1.37
C GLN A 67 -6.42 10.36 0.15
N ASP A 68 -5.10 10.35 0.17
CA ASP A 68 -4.28 10.86 -0.93
C ASP A 68 -4.00 9.78 -1.96
N THR A 69 -5.02 9.41 -2.70
CA THR A 69 -4.96 8.37 -3.73
C THR A 69 -5.00 8.95 -5.14
N GLY A 70 -4.75 10.26 -5.28
CA GLY A 70 -5.03 11.00 -6.51
C GLY A 70 -4.01 10.91 -7.63
N MET A 71 -2.90 10.16 -7.49
CA MET A 71 -1.88 10.09 -8.51
C MET A 71 -1.52 8.65 -8.85
N ALA A 72 -1.56 8.30 -10.12
CA ALA A 72 -1.14 7.00 -10.60
C ALA A 72 0.08 7.12 -11.50
N CYS A 73 1.11 6.31 -11.24
CA CYS A 73 2.27 6.19 -12.11
C CYS A 73 2.30 4.79 -12.68
N VAL A 74 2.32 4.68 -14.01
CA VAL A 74 2.29 3.39 -14.69
C VAL A 74 3.54 3.26 -15.54
N PHE A 75 4.27 2.15 -15.34
CA PHE A 75 5.47 1.85 -16.12
C PHE A 75 5.17 0.68 -17.06
N LEU A 76 5.39 0.89 -18.34
CA LEU A 76 5.21 -0.12 -19.39
C LEU A 76 6.54 -0.44 -20.03
N GLU A 77 6.82 -1.73 -20.21
CA GLU A 77 8.02 -2.22 -20.92
C GLU A 77 7.64 -3.03 -22.16
#